data_0521ef78de8fbc6715855a8a39748e64
#
_entry.id   0521ef78de8fbc6715855a8a39748e64
#
_cell.length_a   1.000
_cell.length_b   1.000
_cell.length_c   1.000
_cell.angle_alpha   90.00
_cell.angle_beta   90.00
_cell.angle_gamma   90.00
#
_symmetry.space_group_name_H-M   'P 1'
#
loop_
_entity.id
_entity.type
_entity.pdbx_description
1 polymer ?
#
loop_
_entity_poly.entity_id
_entity_poly.type
_entity_poly.pdbx_seq_one_letter_code
_entity_poly.pdbx_strand_id
1 'polypeptide(L)'
;MIESTLKHNKRSNILKKELAEIYEGEKEFEKALKTYFEIFENIRESKKQNVLLGYVESKIITLIRKLRDKEDKKYYIEKYLRINNNKEGSNNTKLIIMLAEILIENKEYKEAEKYYQGIIKKNENITQDELYTYVYLLLCLNNYIEARNILEKMLKVKEKSYLLINIRTD
;
A
#
# COMPACT_ATOMS: atom_id res chain seq x y z
N MET A 1 -10.06 -35.78 2.90
CA MET A 1 -10.80 -35.78 1.60
C MET A 1 -11.22 -34.36 1.15
N ILE A 2 -11.38 -33.38 2.05
CA ILE A 2 -11.72 -31.98 1.70
C ILE A 2 -10.49 -31.22 1.16
N GLU A 3 -9.29 -31.48 1.63
CA GLU A 3 -8.06 -30.81 1.17
C GLU A 3 -7.65 -31.10 -0.28
N SER A 4 -7.97 -32.28 -0.81
CA SER A 4 -7.61 -32.63 -2.19
C SER A 4 -8.48 -31.94 -3.24
N THR A 5 -9.71 -31.61 -2.90
CA THR A 5 -10.65 -30.88 -3.77
C THR A 5 -10.39 -29.37 -3.76
N LEU A 6 -9.72 -28.86 -2.75
CA LEU A 6 -9.37 -27.43 -2.60
C LEU A 6 -8.27 -26.97 -3.55
N LYS A 7 -7.42 -27.87 -4.00
CA LYS A 7 -6.23 -27.51 -4.82
C LYS A 7 -6.48 -27.15 -6.27
N HIS A 8 -7.64 -27.46 -6.88
CA HIS A 8 -7.77 -27.43 -8.34
C HIS A 8 -9.01 -26.74 -8.93
N ASN A 9 -9.85 -25.99 -8.18
CA ASN A 9 -11.10 -25.49 -8.74
C ASN A 9 -11.47 -24.04 -8.35
N LYS A 10 -12.20 -23.30 -9.23
CA LYS A 10 -12.88 -22.03 -8.91
C LYS A 10 -13.71 -22.11 -7.62
N ARG A 11 -14.32 -23.27 -7.32
CA ARG A 11 -15.03 -23.55 -6.08
C ARG A 11 -14.12 -23.44 -4.85
N SER A 12 -12.84 -23.79 -4.96
CA SER A 12 -11.86 -23.68 -3.89
C SER A 12 -11.66 -22.24 -3.42
N ASN A 13 -11.55 -21.26 -4.35
CA ASN A 13 -11.36 -19.87 -3.97
C ASN A 13 -12.62 -19.26 -3.32
N ILE A 14 -13.83 -19.75 -3.67
CA ILE A 14 -15.08 -19.32 -3.02
C ILE A 14 -15.13 -19.83 -1.58
N LEU A 15 -14.84 -21.11 -1.35
CA LEU A 15 -14.80 -21.69 -0.01
C LEU A 15 -13.71 -21.05 0.87
N LYS A 16 -12.54 -20.78 0.31
CA LYS A 16 -11.48 -20.05 1.01
C LYS A 16 -11.91 -18.62 1.38
N LYS A 17 -12.65 -17.93 0.48
CA LYS A 17 -13.18 -16.61 0.76
C LYS A 17 -14.13 -16.65 1.96
N GLU A 18 -15.08 -17.59 1.97
CA GLU A 18 -16.00 -17.76 3.10
C GLU A 18 -15.26 -18.06 4.41
N LEU A 19 -14.24 -18.93 4.36
CA LEU A 19 -13.39 -19.23 5.51
C LEU A 19 -12.64 -17.97 6.02
N ALA A 20 -12.09 -17.16 5.10
CA ALA A 20 -11.42 -15.93 5.47
C ALA A 20 -12.37 -14.91 6.12
N GLU A 21 -13.62 -14.84 5.65
CA GLU A 21 -14.67 -13.99 6.24
C GLU A 21 -15.06 -14.45 7.65
N ILE A 22 -15.07 -15.76 7.91
CA ILE A 22 -15.27 -16.31 9.25
C ILE A 22 -14.11 -15.87 10.17
N TYR A 23 -12.86 -16.04 9.73
CA TYR A 23 -11.70 -15.56 10.50
C TYR A 23 -11.74 -14.07 10.79
N GLU A 24 -12.20 -13.24 9.83
CA GLU A 24 -12.41 -11.82 10.09
C GLU A 24 -13.45 -11.58 11.19
N GLY A 25 -14.57 -12.31 11.18
CA GLY A 25 -15.60 -12.23 12.21
C GLY A 25 -15.09 -12.61 13.59
N GLU A 26 -14.22 -13.61 13.66
CA GLU A 26 -13.54 -14.05 14.88
C GLU A 26 -12.38 -13.14 15.30
N LYS A 27 -12.08 -12.08 14.52
CA LYS A 27 -10.95 -11.15 14.70
C LYS A 27 -9.56 -11.82 14.58
N GLU A 28 -9.50 -12.99 13.97
CA GLU A 28 -8.27 -13.70 13.67
C GLU A 28 -7.64 -13.17 12.37
N PHE A 29 -7.24 -11.90 12.38
CA PHE A 29 -6.86 -11.15 11.17
C PHE A 29 -5.68 -11.76 10.41
N GLU A 30 -4.73 -12.38 11.11
CA GLU A 30 -3.61 -13.05 10.43
C GLU A 30 -4.07 -14.29 9.65
N LYS A 31 -4.98 -15.11 10.22
CA LYS A 31 -5.51 -16.29 9.53
C LYS A 31 -6.33 -15.86 8.32
N ALA A 32 -7.19 -14.84 8.47
CA ALA A 32 -7.93 -14.25 7.37
C ALA A 32 -6.98 -13.77 6.26
N LEU A 33 -5.94 -13.02 6.64
CA LEU A 33 -4.96 -12.47 5.71
C LEU A 33 -4.19 -13.57 4.96
N LYS A 34 -3.71 -14.61 5.65
CA LYS A 34 -3.06 -15.77 5.02
C LYS A 34 -3.98 -16.44 4.00
N THR A 35 -5.25 -16.64 4.35
CA THR A 35 -6.23 -17.26 3.45
C THR A 35 -6.53 -16.39 2.23
N TYR A 36 -6.66 -15.07 2.40
CA TYR A 36 -6.82 -14.16 1.25
C TYR A 36 -5.58 -14.11 0.35
N PHE A 37 -4.37 -14.20 0.92
CA PHE A 37 -3.14 -14.28 0.11
C PHE A 37 -3.09 -15.57 -0.72
N GLU A 38 -3.52 -16.71 -0.20
CA GLU A 38 -3.61 -17.93 -0.99
C GLU A 38 -4.58 -17.79 -2.19
N ILE A 39 -5.71 -17.13 -1.99
CA ILE A 39 -6.65 -16.83 -3.09
C ILE A 39 -5.98 -15.90 -4.10
N PHE A 40 -5.29 -14.87 -3.63
CA PHE A 40 -4.62 -13.88 -4.46
C PHE A 40 -3.53 -14.49 -5.33
N GLU A 41 -2.68 -15.33 -4.75
CA GLU A 41 -1.64 -16.09 -5.45
C GLU A 41 -2.25 -16.98 -6.54
N ASN A 42 -3.25 -17.78 -6.21
CA ASN A 42 -3.94 -18.66 -7.16
C ASN A 42 -4.56 -17.91 -8.34
N ILE A 43 -5.14 -16.73 -8.09
CA ILE A 43 -5.74 -15.90 -9.15
C ILE A 43 -4.65 -15.33 -10.06
N ARG A 44 -3.56 -14.82 -9.48
CA ARG A 44 -2.45 -14.23 -10.23
C ARG A 44 -1.71 -15.26 -11.08
N GLU A 45 -1.49 -16.46 -10.58
CA GLU A 45 -0.89 -17.57 -11.34
C GLU A 45 -1.75 -18.01 -12.52
N SER A 46 -3.07 -18.02 -12.37
CA SER A 46 -3.99 -18.42 -13.44
C SER A 46 -3.99 -17.50 -14.65
N LYS A 47 -3.46 -16.26 -14.52
CA LYS A 47 -3.45 -15.19 -15.55
C LYS A 47 -4.84 -14.89 -16.17
N LYS A 48 -5.90 -15.44 -15.63
CA LYS A 48 -7.27 -15.23 -16.10
C LYS A 48 -7.92 -14.08 -15.33
N GLN A 49 -8.73 -13.31 -16.03
CA GLN A 49 -9.55 -12.28 -15.40
C GLN A 49 -10.48 -12.94 -14.37
N ASN A 50 -10.42 -12.49 -13.12
CA ASN A 50 -11.19 -13.07 -12.02
C ASN A 50 -11.95 -11.97 -11.28
N VAL A 51 -13.26 -12.14 -11.17
CA VAL A 51 -14.17 -11.19 -10.50
C VAL A 51 -13.79 -11.01 -9.01
N LEU A 52 -13.23 -12.04 -8.37
CA LEU A 52 -12.81 -11.99 -6.97
C LEU A 52 -11.55 -11.16 -6.74
N LEU A 53 -10.76 -10.85 -7.78
CA LEU A 53 -9.45 -10.21 -7.61
C LEU A 53 -9.56 -8.89 -6.86
N GLY A 54 -10.40 -7.97 -7.32
CA GLY A 54 -10.56 -6.66 -6.69
C GLY A 54 -11.08 -6.76 -5.25
N TYR A 55 -11.99 -7.70 -4.99
CA TYR A 55 -12.47 -7.96 -3.64
C TYR A 55 -11.34 -8.43 -2.72
N VAL A 56 -10.58 -9.44 -3.14
CA VAL A 56 -9.48 -10.02 -2.37
C VAL A 56 -8.38 -8.99 -2.11
N GLU A 57 -8.00 -8.20 -3.12
CA GLU A 57 -7.04 -7.11 -2.96
C GLU A 57 -7.50 -6.09 -1.92
N SER A 58 -8.76 -5.66 -1.99
CA SER A 58 -9.33 -4.72 -1.02
C SER A 58 -9.30 -5.28 0.41
N LYS A 59 -9.61 -6.57 0.58
CA LYS A 59 -9.57 -7.25 1.88
C LYS A 59 -8.15 -7.35 2.43
N ILE A 60 -7.17 -7.75 1.61
CA ILE A 60 -5.76 -7.82 2.00
C ILE A 60 -5.30 -6.45 2.51
N ILE A 61 -5.53 -5.37 1.74
CA ILE A 61 -5.12 -4.02 2.10
C ILE A 61 -5.77 -3.57 3.41
N THR A 62 -7.06 -3.85 3.58
CA THR A 62 -7.80 -3.50 4.79
C THR A 62 -7.27 -4.24 6.02
N LEU A 63 -6.95 -5.52 5.87
CA LEU A 63 -6.42 -6.34 6.97
C LEU A 63 -4.99 -5.96 7.33
N ILE A 64 -4.12 -5.68 6.36
CA ILE A 64 -2.77 -5.16 6.62
C ILE A 64 -2.83 -3.91 7.50
N ARG A 65 -3.77 -2.98 7.21
CA ARG A 65 -3.93 -1.77 8.03
C ARG A 65 -4.36 -2.06 9.47
N LYS A 66 -5.12 -3.14 9.70
CA LYS A 66 -5.58 -3.56 11.02
C LYS A 66 -4.52 -4.29 11.85
N LEU A 67 -3.47 -4.80 11.26
CA LEU A 67 -2.36 -5.41 11.99
C LEU A 67 -1.77 -4.37 12.97
N ARG A 68 -1.38 -4.81 14.15
CA ARG A 68 -0.77 -3.96 15.17
C ARG A 68 0.74 -3.99 15.08
N ASP A 69 1.30 -5.15 14.82
CA ASP A 69 2.73 -5.35 14.70
C ASP A 69 3.27 -4.75 13.40
N LYS A 70 4.39 -4.02 13.49
CA LYS A 70 4.99 -3.31 12.36
C LYS A 70 5.77 -4.25 11.44
N GLU A 71 6.42 -5.25 11.99
CA GLU A 71 7.16 -6.23 11.21
C GLU A 71 6.20 -7.12 10.41
N ASP A 72 5.07 -7.51 11.01
CA ASP A 72 4.01 -8.21 10.29
C ASP A 72 3.43 -7.35 9.16
N LYS A 73 3.19 -6.04 9.42
CA LYS A 73 2.76 -5.12 8.36
C LYS A 73 3.78 -5.04 7.22
N LYS A 74 5.06 -4.84 7.54
CA LYS A 74 6.17 -4.80 6.59
C LYS A 74 6.16 -6.07 5.74
N TYR A 75 6.17 -7.24 6.37
CA TYR A 75 6.16 -8.53 5.70
C TYR A 75 4.99 -8.68 4.71
N TYR A 76 3.77 -8.37 5.14
CA TYR A 76 2.60 -8.53 4.27
C TYR A 76 2.50 -7.48 3.17
N ILE A 77 2.97 -6.25 3.39
CA ILE A 77 3.08 -5.24 2.32
C ILE A 77 4.08 -5.70 1.27
N GLU A 78 5.27 -6.13 1.66
CA GLU A 78 6.30 -6.63 0.74
C GLU A 78 5.80 -7.86 -0.04
N LYS A 79 5.12 -8.79 0.64
CA LYS A 79 4.49 -9.96 0.00
C LYS A 79 3.49 -9.53 -1.06
N TYR A 80 2.60 -8.58 -0.74
CA TYR A 80 1.60 -8.06 -1.67
C TYR A 80 2.25 -7.42 -2.91
N LEU A 81 3.22 -6.54 -2.69
CA LEU A 81 3.93 -5.83 -3.77
C LEU A 81 4.67 -6.81 -4.70
N ARG A 82 5.27 -7.86 -4.15
CA ARG A 82 5.96 -8.91 -4.92
C ARG A 82 4.99 -9.68 -5.82
N ILE A 83 3.87 -10.14 -5.30
CA ILE A 83 2.84 -10.89 -6.06
C ILE A 83 2.23 -9.98 -7.13
N ASN A 84 2.03 -8.71 -6.82
CA ASN A 84 1.43 -7.74 -7.74
C ASN A 84 2.40 -7.22 -8.80
N ASN A 85 3.68 -7.64 -8.78
CA ASN A 85 4.74 -7.21 -9.70
C ASN A 85 4.86 -5.68 -9.81
N ASN A 86 4.66 -4.97 -8.71
CA ASN A 86 4.68 -3.50 -8.65
C ASN A 86 3.80 -2.84 -9.73
N LYS A 87 2.69 -3.47 -10.13
CA LYS A 87 1.75 -2.87 -11.08
C LYS A 87 1.26 -1.54 -10.52
N GLU A 88 1.16 -0.56 -11.41
CA GLU A 88 0.70 0.78 -11.05
C GLU A 88 -0.75 0.77 -10.56
N GLY A 89 -1.03 1.55 -9.54
CA GLY A 89 -2.36 1.73 -8.98
C GLY A 89 -2.34 2.45 -7.65
N SER A 90 -3.35 3.26 -7.36
CA SER A 90 -3.45 4.07 -6.14
C SER A 90 -3.33 3.26 -4.84
N ASN A 91 -3.73 1.99 -4.86
CA ASN A 91 -3.61 1.12 -3.70
C ASN A 91 -2.16 0.72 -3.43
N ASN A 92 -1.36 0.49 -4.47
CA ASN A 92 0.07 0.19 -4.33
C ASN A 92 0.82 1.38 -3.74
N THR A 93 0.53 2.60 -4.22
CA THR A 93 1.14 3.83 -3.70
C THR A 93 0.92 3.97 -2.20
N LYS A 94 -0.30 3.79 -1.73
CA LYS A 94 -0.61 3.87 -0.29
C LYS A 94 0.11 2.80 0.55
N LEU A 95 0.25 1.59 0.03
CA LEU A 95 1.01 0.54 0.72
C LEU A 95 2.51 0.82 0.70
N ILE A 96 3.04 1.35 -0.39
CA ILE A 96 4.45 1.74 -0.49
C ILE A 96 4.76 2.87 0.49
N ILE A 97 3.89 3.87 0.62
CA ILE A 97 4.05 4.95 1.59
C ILE A 97 4.04 4.38 3.02
N MET A 98 3.07 3.52 3.35
CA MET A 98 3.03 2.86 4.66
C MET A 98 4.30 2.06 4.96
N LEU A 99 4.86 1.36 3.96
CA LEU A 99 6.13 0.65 4.10
C LEU A 99 7.28 1.63 4.36
N ALA A 100 7.34 2.71 3.60
CA ALA A 100 8.37 3.73 3.78
C ALA A 100 8.29 4.40 5.17
N GLU A 101 7.09 4.63 5.70
CA GLU A 101 6.89 5.14 7.07
C GLU A 101 7.43 4.16 8.12
N ILE A 102 7.15 2.85 7.98
CA ILE A 102 7.70 1.82 8.87
C ILE A 102 9.23 1.82 8.82
N LEU A 103 9.81 1.92 7.62
CA LEU A 103 11.26 1.97 7.43
C LEU A 103 11.88 3.23 8.06
N ILE A 104 11.20 4.39 7.99
CA ILE A 104 11.64 5.63 8.64
C ILE A 104 11.65 5.45 10.17
N GLU A 105 10.60 4.85 10.73
CA GLU A 105 10.53 4.58 12.17
C GLU A 105 11.63 3.61 12.63
N ASN A 106 11.98 2.64 11.79
CA ASN A 106 13.09 1.71 12.01
C ASN A 106 14.47 2.32 11.71
N LYS A 107 14.53 3.60 11.28
CA LYS A 107 15.76 4.31 10.87
C LYS A 107 16.43 3.72 9.61
N GLU A 108 15.70 2.95 8.83
CA GLU A 108 16.13 2.38 7.54
C GLU A 108 15.97 3.42 6.41
N TYR A 109 16.51 4.65 6.60
CA TYR A 109 16.24 5.84 5.78
C TYR A 109 16.58 5.66 4.30
N LYS A 110 17.70 4.99 3.97
CA LYS A 110 18.11 4.79 2.56
C LYS A 110 17.15 3.89 1.80
N GLU A 111 16.53 2.94 2.47
CA GLU A 111 15.56 2.06 1.86
C GLU A 111 14.21 2.77 1.69
N ALA A 112 13.76 3.52 2.69
CA ALA A 112 12.59 4.36 2.61
C ALA A 112 12.69 5.37 1.45
N GLU A 113 13.85 5.98 1.23
CA GLU A 113 14.09 6.93 0.14
C GLU A 113 13.83 6.32 -1.23
N LYS A 114 14.27 5.08 -1.47
CA LYS A 114 14.04 4.38 -2.75
C LYS A 114 12.55 4.26 -3.08
N TYR A 115 11.73 3.96 -2.08
CA TYR A 115 10.29 3.87 -2.24
C TYR A 115 9.65 5.22 -2.58
N TYR A 116 10.01 6.29 -1.86
CA TYR A 116 9.52 7.64 -2.15
C TYR A 116 9.96 8.14 -3.53
N GLN A 117 11.22 7.94 -3.91
CA GLN A 117 11.71 8.30 -5.23
C GLN A 117 10.96 7.58 -6.36
N GLY A 118 10.61 6.32 -6.15
CA GLY A 118 9.80 5.54 -7.10
C GLY A 118 8.41 6.16 -7.32
N ILE A 119 7.75 6.60 -6.25
CA ILE A 119 6.42 7.24 -6.30
C ILE A 119 6.50 8.61 -6.97
N ILE A 120 7.47 9.45 -6.57
CA ILE A 120 7.64 10.81 -7.09
C ILE A 120 7.95 10.80 -8.59
N LYS A 121 8.83 9.90 -9.05
CA LYS A 121 9.16 9.76 -10.48
C LYS A 121 7.95 9.38 -11.34
N LYS A 122 7.00 8.66 -10.77
CA LYS A 122 5.77 8.24 -11.48
C LYS A 122 4.68 9.32 -11.50
N ASN A 123 4.91 10.47 -10.88
CA ASN A 123 3.89 11.52 -10.73
C ASN A 123 2.58 11.03 -10.08
N GLU A 124 2.68 10.04 -9.19
CA GLU A 124 1.51 9.53 -8.48
C GLU A 124 0.98 10.58 -7.50
N ASN A 125 -0.33 10.57 -7.27
CA ASN A 125 -0.99 11.52 -6.36
C ASN A 125 -0.48 11.33 -4.92
N ILE A 126 0.47 12.16 -4.53
CA ILE A 126 1.03 12.23 -3.19
C ILE A 126 0.36 13.39 -2.47
N THR A 127 -0.14 13.14 -1.27
CA THR A 127 -0.72 14.19 -0.41
C THR A 127 0.36 15.11 0.15
N GLN A 128 -0.04 16.29 0.65
CA GLN A 128 0.90 17.20 1.29
C GLN A 128 1.55 16.57 2.54
N ASP A 129 0.80 15.82 3.33
CA ASP A 129 1.33 15.15 4.52
C ASP A 129 2.39 14.11 4.18
N GLU A 130 2.16 13.34 3.10
CA GLU A 130 3.12 12.37 2.59
C GLU A 130 4.39 13.05 2.05
N LEU A 131 4.26 14.23 1.42
CA LEU A 131 5.42 15.04 1.01
C LEU A 131 6.20 15.58 2.22
N TYR A 132 5.53 15.98 3.30
CA TYR A 132 6.20 16.38 4.54
C TYR A 132 6.99 15.22 5.14
N THR A 133 6.44 14.00 5.15
CA THR A 133 7.17 12.81 5.60
C THR A 133 8.42 12.56 4.73
N TYR A 134 8.32 12.76 3.42
CA TYR A 134 9.47 12.65 2.54
C TYR A 134 10.52 13.75 2.80
N VAL A 135 10.10 14.99 3.03
CA VAL A 135 11.02 16.07 3.43
C VAL A 135 11.75 15.72 4.73
N TYR A 136 11.03 15.20 5.73
CA TYR A 136 11.65 14.74 6.97
C TYR A 136 12.71 13.64 6.72
N LEU A 137 12.40 12.67 5.87
CA LEU A 137 13.34 11.63 5.46
C LEU A 137 14.59 12.22 4.81
N LEU A 138 14.44 13.17 3.89
CA LEU A 138 15.57 13.85 3.24
C LEU A 138 16.45 14.61 4.23
N LEU A 139 15.85 15.23 5.26
CA LEU A 139 16.59 15.88 6.34
C LEU A 139 17.38 14.85 7.15
N CYS A 140 16.80 13.68 7.45
CA CYS A 140 17.53 12.59 8.12
C CYS A 140 18.72 12.06 7.30
N LEU A 141 18.63 12.17 5.97
CA LEU A 141 19.67 11.78 5.01
C LEU A 141 20.66 12.94 4.71
N ASN A 142 20.52 14.11 5.33
CA ASN A 142 21.25 15.34 5.04
C ASN A 142 21.11 15.84 3.59
N ASN A 143 20.06 15.46 2.88
CA ASN A 143 19.76 15.90 1.52
C ASN A 143 18.97 17.22 1.54
N TYR A 144 19.60 18.29 2.00
CA TYR A 144 18.98 19.61 2.20
C TYR A 144 18.54 20.27 0.90
N ILE A 145 19.24 20.01 -0.21
CA ILE A 145 18.94 20.60 -1.52
C ILE A 145 17.57 20.11 -2.01
N GLU A 146 17.36 18.81 -2.00
CA GLU A 146 16.10 18.23 -2.47
C GLU A 146 14.94 18.56 -1.52
N ALA A 147 15.18 18.50 -0.21
CA ALA A 147 14.22 18.93 0.81
C ALA A 147 13.71 20.36 0.57
N ARG A 148 14.63 21.30 0.32
CA ARG A 148 14.30 22.70 -0.01
C ARG A 148 13.47 22.79 -1.28
N ASN A 149 13.88 22.11 -2.35
CA ASN A 149 13.20 22.14 -3.63
C ASN A 149 11.74 21.66 -3.52
N ILE A 150 11.48 20.64 -2.69
CA ILE A 150 10.13 20.14 -2.44
C ILE A 150 9.31 21.16 -1.67
N LEU A 151 9.86 21.73 -0.58
CA LEU A 151 9.17 22.75 0.23
C LEU A 151 8.82 24.00 -0.58
N GLU A 152 9.73 24.47 -1.42
CA GLU A 152 9.45 25.62 -2.30
C GLU A 152 8.32 25.34 -3.31
N LYS A 153 8.27 24.11 -3.86
CA LYS A 153 7.15 23.71 -4.73
C LYS A 153 5.83 23.65 -3.96
N MET A 154 5.83 23.13 -2.74
CA MET A 154 4.63 23.07 -1.89
C MET A 154 4.11 24.48 -1.56
N LEU A 155 5.00 25.43 -1.23
CA LEU A 155 4.64 26.82 -0.96
C LEU A 155 4.00 27.49 -2.18
N LYS A 156 4.59 27.34 -3.37
CA LYS A 156 4.03 27.91 -4.62
C LYS A 156 2.62 27.38 -4.95
N VAL A 157 2.35 26.12 -4.67
CA VAL A 157 1.01 25.53 -4.87
C VAL A 157 0.01 26.15 -3.88
N LYS A 158 0.42 26.35 -2.64
CA LYS A 158 -0.41 26.93 -1.60
C LYS A 158 -0.75 28.41 -1.92
N GLU A 159 0.22 29.21 -2.33
CA GLU A 159 0.02 30.59 -2.76
C GLU A 159 -0.97 30.70 -3.93
N LYS A 160 -0.84 29.85 -4.96
CA LYS A 160 -1.79 29.82 -6.08
C LYS A 160 -3.21 29.47 -5.63
N SER A 161 -3.39 28.57 -4.67
CA SER A 161 -4.72 28.20 -4.17
C SER A 161 -5.37 29.34 -3.38
N TYR A 162 -4.61 30.12 -2.61
CA TYR A 162 -5.10 31.31 -1.91
C TYR A 162 -5.53 32.42 -2.91
N LEU A 163 -4.75 32.65 -3.97
CA LEU A 163 -5.10 33.63 -4.99
C LEU A 163 -6.39 33.26 -5.73
N LEU A 164 -6.61 31.96 -6.03
CA LEU A 164 -7.83 31.49 -6.69
C LEU A 164 -9.07 31.60 -5.81
N ILE A 165 -8.92 31.45 -4.49
CA ILE A 165 -10.04 31.61 -3.54
C ILE A 165 -10.45 33.09 -3.46
N ASN A 166 -9.48 33.99 -3.39
CA ASN A 166 -9.76 35.44 -3.29
C ASN A 166 -10.38 36.04 -4.57
N ILE A 167 -10.11 35.48 -5.77
CA ILE A 167 -10.72 35.91 -7.03
C ILE A 167 -12.20 35.46 -7.15
N ARG A 168 -12.64 34.45 -6.39
CA ARG A 168 -14.03 33.95 -6.44
C ARG A 168 -14.96 34.61 -5.43
N THR A 169 -14.47 35.51 -4.59
CA THR A 169 -15.24 36.21 -3.56
C THR A 169 -15.54 37.66 -3.88
N ASP A 170 -15.08 38.13 -5.03
CA ASP A 170 -15.44 39.46 -5.66
C ASP A 170 -16.41 39.19 -6.81
#